data_ed28d5059cd187cb40b8f9c342321d49
#
_entry.id   ed28d5059cd187cb40b8f9c342321d49
#
_cell.length_a   1.000
_cell.length_b   1.000
_cell.length_c   1.000
_cell.angle_alpha   90.00
_cell.angle_beta   90.00
_cell.angle_gamma   90.00
#
_symmetry.space_group_name_H-M   'P 1'
#
loop_
_entity.id
_entity.type
_entity.pdbx_description
1 polymer ?
#
loop_
_entity_poly.entity_id
_entity_poly.type
_entity_poly.pdbx_seq_one_letter_code
_entity_poly.pdbx_strand_id
1 'polypeptide(L)'
;NLGHNPRSWTKRFLDYLNWTPAAFAGGDGYHEFVPLTAYNAVTEVEALAVERLLKSVQTTPFGKRLDTVMWSASGSEAVIKALWACLHRDEDRDIIIATRFGFHGKKGLAGAVTGSEQDSNRDPRVKFISFPMEEIADCSQYGQPLDLSKYEAELQALYDEYGSRINCLITEPYLGGGGSFHPPAEYLQMIQDFCHQHDIMFILDEVQSNFGRTGKMYAFEKNEIEPDFVTLGKGLGNGVAVSGVV
;
A
#
# COMPACT_ATOMS: atom_id res chain seq x y z
N ASN A 1 13.08 -6.01 -6.99
CA ASN A 1 12.50 -6.60 -8.19
C ASN A 1 13.44 -6.54 -9.40
N LEU A 2 14.23 -5.47 -9.54
CA LEU A 2 15.28 -5.38 -10.57
C LEU A 2 16.64 -5.95 -10.09
N GLY A 3 16.70 -6.52 -8.90
CA GLY A 3 17.90 -7.00 -8.25
C GLY A 3 18.67 -5.90 -7.50
N HIS A 4 19.78 -6.29 -6.87
CA HIS A 4 20.68 -5.35 -6.20
C HIS A 4 21.57 -4.63 -7.24
N ASN A 5 21.67 -3.31 -7.13
CA ASN A 5 22.52 -2.45 -7.95
C ASN A 5 22.42 -2.74 -9.47
N PRO A 6 21.23 -2.68 -10.08
CA PRO A 6 21.08 -2.96 -11.50
C PRO A 6 21.77 -1.87 -12.33
N ARG A 7 22.90 -2.21 -12.93
CA ARG A 7 23.76 -1.26 -13.67
C ARG A 7 23.03 -0.48 -14.76
N SER A 8 22.11 -1.13 -15.46
CA SER A 8 21.33 -0.48 -16.52
C SER A 8 20.39 0.59 -15.96
N TRP A 9 19.77 0.35 -14.79
CA TRP A 9 18.93 1.32 -14.11
C TRP A 9 19.77 2.49 -13.59
N THR A 10 20.87 2.21 -12.88
CA THR A 10 21.78 3.23 -12.37
C THR A 10 22.28 4.14 -13.50
N LYS A 11 22.70 3.54 -14.63
CA LYS A 11 23.13 4.32 -15.79
C LYS A 11 22.02 5.24 -16.30
N ARG A 12 20.81 4.72 -16.53
CA ARG A 12 19.66 5.54 -16.98
C ARG A 12 19.32 6.67 -16.02
N PHE A 13 19.40 6.41 -14.71
CA PHE A 13 19.15 7.43 -13.71
C PHE A 13 20.18 8.56 -13.76
N LEU A 14 21.47 8.22 -13.86
CA LEU A 14 22.55 9.20 -13.99
C LEU A 14 22.46 9.97 -15.33
N ASP A 15 22.19 9.25 -16.43
CA ASP A 15 21.98 9.86 -17.74
C ASP A 15 20.81 10.86 -17.71
N TYR A 16 19.71 10.49 -17.03
CA TYR A 16 18.54 11.37 -16.87
C TYR A 16 18.86 12.64 -16.07
N LEU A 17 19.63 12.50 -14.97
CA LEU A 17 20.08 13.62 -14.16
C LEU A 17 21.12 14.50 -14.86
N ASN A 18 21.60 14.12 -16.04
CA ASN A 18 22.74 14.73 -16.73
C ASN A 18 24.01 14.74 -15.86
N TRP A 19 24.14 13.72 -14.99
CA TRP A 19 25.24 13.61 -14.04
C TRP A 19 26.40 12.83 -14.66
N THR A 20 27.52 13.52 -14.92
CA THR A 20 28.76 12.91 -15.38
C THR A 20 29.89 13.15 -14.37
N PRO A 21 30.86 12.22 -14.22
CA PRO A 21 32.02 12.46 -13.37
C PRO A 21 32.79 13.74 -13.73
N ALA A 22 32.83 14.13 -15.01
CA ALA A 22 33.44 15.36 -15.46
C ALA A 22 32.74 16.62 -14.94
N ALA A 23 31.43 16.54 -14.64
CA ALA A 23 30.68 17.65 -14.07
C ALA A 23 31.18 18.09 -12.69
N PHE A 24 31.91 17.23 -11.99
CA PHE A 24 32.48 17.50 -10.64
C PHE A 24 34.00 17.75 -10.66
N ALA A 25 34.66 17.61 -11.82
CA ALA A 25 36.12 17.63 -11.90
C ALA A 25 36.75 19.02 -12.10
N GLY A 26 36.06 20.10 -11.77
CA GLY A 26 36.65 21.43 -11.75
C GLY A 26 36.12 22.34 -12.85
N GLY A 27 34.99 22.83 -12.69
CA GLY A 27 34.42 23.99 -13.36
C GLY A 27 33.93 24.98 -12.33
N ASP A 28 33.32 26.02 -12.74
CA ASP A 28 32.80 27.15 -11.98
C ASP A 28 31.68 26.76 -10.98
N GLY A 29 31.53 25.48 -10.70
CA GLY A 29 30.76 24.94 -9.59
C GLY A 29 29.23 24.89 -9.78
N TYR A 30 28.70 25.38 -10.88
CA TYR A 30 27.25 25.32 -11.15
C TYR A 30 26.93 24.34 -12.27
N HIS A 31 26.18 23.30 -11.92
CA HIS A 31 25.66 22.33 -12.89
C HIS A 31 24.14 22.32 -12.84
N GLU A 32 23.51 22.38 -14.00
CA GLU A 32 22.07 22.19 -14.11
C GLU A 32 21.73 20.71 -13.92
N PHE A 33 21.11 20.41 -12.78
CA PHE A 33 20.49 19.10 -12.54
C PHE A 33 19.00 19.19 -12.81
N VAL A 34 18.46 18.09 -13.36
CA VAL A 34 17.01 17.97 -13.46
C VAL A 34 16.41 17.89 -12.06
N PRO A 35 15.56 18.82 -11.65
CA PRO A 35 14.91 18.75 -10.35
C PRO A 35 13.93 17.58 -10.32
N LEU A 36 14.07 16.71 -9.31
CA LEU A 36 13.17 15.57 -9.12
C LEU A 36 11.90 15.97 -8.37
N THR A 37 12.01 16.93 -7.45
CA THR A 37 10.89 17.48 -6.69
C THR A 37 11.05 18.99 -6.52
N ALA A 38 9.93 19.69 -6.34
CA ALA A 38 9.94 21.11 -6.02
C ALA A 38 8.90 21.42 -4.94
N TYR A 39 9.25 22.31 -4.01
CA TYR A 39 8.32 22.77 -2.99
C TYR A 39 7.25 23.67 -3.62
N ASN A 40 5.98 23.37 -3.35
CA ASN A 40 4.81 24.08 -3.90
C ASN A 40 4.72 24.12 -5.44
N ALA A 41 5.39 23.21 -6.13
CA ALA A 41 5.32 23.09 -7.59
C ALA A 41 5.41 21.62 -8.00
N VAL A 42 4.93 21.31 -9.18
CA VAL A 42 5.05 19.98 -9.80
C VAL A 42 6.17 20.05 -10.83
N THR A 43 7.14 19.16 -10.74
CA THR A 43 8.20 19.04 -11.74
C THR A 43 7.73 18.19 -12.92
N GLU A 44 8.38 18.34 -14.08
CA GLU A 44 8.09 17.52 -15.26
C GLU A 44 8.23 16.03 -14.96
N VAL A 45 9.25 15.63 -14.18
CA VAL A 45 9.47 14.23 -13.83
C VAL A 45 8.37 13.68 -12.93
N GLU A 46 7.85 14.49 -12.00
CA GLU A 46 6.70 14.10 -11.17
C GLU A 46 5.46 13.90 -12.03
N ALA A 47 5.16 14.82 -12.95
CA ALA A 47 4.03 14.70 -13.87
C ALA A 47 4.12 13.43 -14.73
N LEU A 48 5.28 13.17 -15.33
CA LEU A 48 5.54 11.95 -16.11
C LEU A 48 5.46 10.67 -15.26
N ALA A 49 5.91 10.72 -14.02
CA ALA A 49 5.83 9.58 -13.09
C ALA A 49 4.37 9.28 -12.73
N VAL A 50 3.56 10.31 -12.44
CA VAL A 50 2.11 10.17 -12.21
C VAL A 50 1.43 9.55 -13.42
N GLU A 51 1.63 10.10 -14.62
CA GLU A 51 1.04 9.58 -15.85
C GLU A 51 1.37 8.10 -16.06
N ARG A 52 2.63 7.71 -15.91
CA ARG A 52 3.08 6.33 -16.10
C ARG A 52 2.52 5.40 -15.03
N LEU A 53 2.47 5.85 -13.77
CA LEU A 53 1.92 5.06 -12.67
C LEU A 53 0.43 4.83 -12.86
N LEU A 54 -0.35 5.89 -13.14
CA LEU A 54 -1.79 5.79 -13.41
C LEU A 54 -2.09 4.89 -14.61
N LYS A 55 -1.34 5.07 -15.70
CA LYS A 55 -1.45 4.18 -16.86
C LYS A 55 -1.19 2.72 -16.50
N SER A 56 -0.23 2.45 -15.60
CA SER A 56 0.10 1.10 -15.15
C SER A 56 -1.01 0.49 -14.30
N VAL A 57 -1.50 1.22 -13.28
CA VAL A 57 -2.54 0.69 -12.39
C VAL A 57 -3.89 0.53 -13.09
N GLN A 58 -4.20 1.38 -14.06
CA GLN A 58 -5.45 1.36 -14.83
C GLN A 58 -5.44 0.38 -16.01
N THR A 59 -4.36 -0.40 -16.20
CA THR A 59 -4.27 -1.40 -17.27
C THR A 59 -5.33 -2.49 -17.14
N THR A 60 -5.73 -2.81 -15.89
CA THR A 60 -6.78 -3.79 -15.59
C THR A 60 -8.09 -3.14 -15.19
N PRO A 61 -9.23 -3.83 -15.28
CA PRO A 61 -10.49 -3.29 -14.80
C PRO A 61 -10.46 -2.94 -13.31
N PHE A 62 -9.75 -3.70 -12.49
CA PHE A 62 -9.67 -3.54 -11.04
C PHE A 62 -8.96 -2.26 -10.56
N GLY A 63 -8.14 -1.63 -11.41
CA GLY A 63 -7.46 -0.36 -11.11
C GLY A 63 -8.11 0.89 -11.70
N LYS A 64 -9.27 0.78 -12.36
CA LYS A 64 -9.91 1.89 -13.10
C LYS A 64 -10.27 3.09 -12.24
N ARG A 65 -10.57 2.88 -10.96
CA ARG A 65 -10.95 3.92 -10.01
C ARG A 65 -9.75 4.68 -9.43
N LEU A 66 -8.54 4.13 -9.57
CA LEU A 66 -7.28 4.71 -9.07
C LEU A 66 -6.79 5.78 -10.06
N ASP A 67 -7.07 7.05 -9.78
CA ASP A 67 -6.86 8.16 -10.72
C ASP A 67 -6.00 9.32 -10.19
N THR A 68 -5.60 9.25 -8.93
CA THR A 68 -4.83 10.29 -8.26
C THR A 68 -3.61 9.69 -7.56
N VAL A 69 -2.50 10.43 -7.52
CA VAL A 69 -1.25 9.98 -6.86
C VAL A 69 -0.80 11.02 -5.83
N MET A 70 -0.51 10.56 -4.62
CA MET A 70 0.17 11.36 -3.59
C MET A 70 1.54 10.73 -3.30
N TRP A 71 2.62 11.42 -3.69
CA TRP A 71 3.98 10.94 -3.48
C TRP A 71 4.42 11.00 -2.01
N SER A 72 5.31 10.11 -1.61
CA SER A 72 5.91 9.99 -0.28
C SER A 72 7.35 9.52 -0.38
N ALA A 73 8.13 9.68 0.69
CA ALA A 73 9.50 9.19 0.75
C ALA A 73 9.61 7.76 1.33
N SER A 74 8.56 7.27 1.98
CA SER A 74 8.54 5.93 2.58
C SER A 74 7.15 5.29 2.52
N GLY A 75 7.09 3.95 2.56
CA GLY A 75 5.82 3.22 2.64
C GLY A 75 4.99 3.60 3.86
N SER A 76 5.63 3.87 5.01
CA SER A 76 4.93 4.35 6.21
C SER A 76 4.25 5.69 6.00
N GLU A 77 4.88 6.62 5.25
CA GLU A 77 4.25 7.89 4.91
C GLU A 77 3.11 7.72 3.90
N ALA A 78 3.26 6.81 2.94
CA ALA A 78 2.18 6.47 2.01
C ALA A 78 0.95 5.94 2.77
N VAL A 79 1.15 5.02 3.71
CA VAL A 79 0.08 4.50 4.59
C VAL A 79 -0.56 5.63 5.41
N ILE A 80 0.25 6.52 6.02
CA ILE A 80 -0.29 7.65 6.79
C ILE A 80 -1.13 8.56 5.89
N LYS A 81 -0.69 8.83 4.65
CA LYS A 81 -1.47 9.66 3.70
C LYS A 81 -2.78 9.01 3.31
N ALA A 82 -2.81 7.70 3.04
CA ALA A 82 -4.04 6.98 2.76
C ALA A 82 -5.03 7.06 3.93
N LEU A 83 -4.55 6.77 5.16
CA LEU A 83 -5.38 6.85 6.37
C LEU A 83 -5.89 8.28 6.63
N TRP A 84 -5.06 9.29 6.43
CA TRP A 84 -5.49 10.69 6.55
C TRP A 84 -6.51 11.08 5.49
N ALA A 85 -6.34 10.66 4.25
CA ALA A 85 -7.31 10.93 3.19
C ALA A 85 -8.69 10.36 3.57
N CYS A 86 -8.74 9.14 4.09
CA CYS A 86 -9.96 8.52 4.58
C CYS A 86 -10.58 9.32 5.74
N LEU A 87 -9.79 9.62 6.79
CA LEU A 87 -10.27 10.35 7.97
C LEU A 87 -10.73 11.78 7.66
N HIS A 88 -10.16 12.44 6.66
CA HIS A 88 -10.58 13.78 6.24
C HIS A 88 -11.77 13.78 5.27
N ARG A 89 -12.08 12.64 4.64
CA ARG A 89 -13.28 12.50 3.82
C ARG A 89 -14.55 12.67 4.65
N ASP A 90 -14.53 12.14 5.88
CA ASP A 90 -15.66 12.16 6.79
C ASP A 90 -15.15 12.23 8.24
N GLU A 91 -15.18 13.43 8.82
CA GLU A 91 -14.62 13.70 10.15
C GLU A 91 -15.44 13.06 11.30
N ASP A 92 -16.70 12.68 11.05
CA ASP A 92 -17.53 11.99 12.00
C ASP A 92 -17.23 10.48 12.09
N ARG A 93 -16.43 9.96 11.15
CA ARG A 93 -16.02 8.55 11.06
C ARG A 93 -14.57 8.41 11.49
N ASP A 94 -14.34 7.85 12.66
CA ASP A 94 -13.01 7.84 13.28
C ASP A 94 -12.42 6.43 13.50
N ILE A 95 -13.19 5.36 13.31
CA ILE A 95 -12.74 3.99 13.54
C ILE A 95 -12.00 3.44 12.29
N ILE A 96 -10.83 2.86 12.53
CA ILE A 96 -9.98 2.22 11.53
C ILE A 96 -9.92 0.73 11.82
N ILE A 97 -10.20 -0.11 10.83
CA ILE A 97 -9.99 -1.56 10.94
C ILE A 97 -8.66 -1.93 10.29
N ALA A 98 -7.88 -2.80 10.92
CA ALA A 98 -6.66 -3.37 10.36
C ALA A 98 -6.65 -4.90 10.52
N THR A 99 -5.94 -5.61 9.67
CA THR A 99 -5.73 -7.05 9.85
C THR A 99 -4.59 -7.30 10.83
N ARG A 100 -4.78 -8.27 11.76
CA ARG A 100 -3.74 -8.67 12.72
C ARG A 100 -2.48 -9.14 12.00
N PHE A 101 -1.34 -8.82 12.61
CA PHE A 101 0.00 -9.17 12.15
C PHE A 101 0.42 -8.50 10.84
N GLY A 102 -0.36 -7.57 10.31
CA GLY A 102 0.03 -6.70 9.19
C GLY A 102 1.18 -5.79 9.57
N PHE A 103 1.97 -5.38 8.58
CA PHE A 103 3.07 -4.44 8.77
C PHE A 103 2.92 -3.23 7.83
N HIS A 104 2.46 -2.12 8.38
CA HIS A 104 2.16 -0.89 7.65
C HIS A 104 3.13 0.26 7.97
N GLY A 105 3.96 0.07 8.97
CA GLY A 105 4.95 1.05 9.41
C GLY A 105 5.23 0.95 10.91
N LYS A 106 6.11 1.84 11.41
CA LYS A 106 6.60 1.75 12.80
C LYS A 106 6.10 2.87 13.70
N LYS A 107 5.61 3.98 13.16
CA LYS A 107 5.25 5.18 13.95
C LYS A 107 3.96 5.82 13.45
N GLY A 108 3.35 6.64 14.32
CA GLY A 108 2.11 7.34 14.04
C GLY A 108 0.98 6.37 13.68
N LEU A 109 0.06 6.78 12.84
CA LEU A 109 -1.04 5.94 12.41
C LEU A 109 -0.59 4.64 11.71
N ALA A 110 0.49 4.69 10.91
CA ALA A 110 1.04 3.49 10.28
C ALA A 110 1.53 2.46 11.31
N GLY A 111 2.10 2.92 12.43
CA GLY A 111 2.46 2.06 13.55
C GLY A 111 1.23 1.56 14.33
N ALA A 112 0.20 2.40 14.46
CA ALA A 112 -1.02 2.01 15.15
C ALA A 112 -1.79 0.89 14.46
N VAL A 113 -1.79 0.85 13.12
CA VAL A 113 -2.44 -0.21 12.32
C VAL A 113 -1.54 -1.44 12.07
N THR A 114 -0.30 -1.44 12.58
CA THR A 114 0.65 -2.56 12.46
C THR A 114 0.52 -3.50 13.66
N GLY A 115 0.63 -4.82 13.43
CA GLY A 115 0.68 -5.83 14.49
C GLY A 115 -0.70 -6.24 14.99
N SER A 116 -0.95 -6.09 16.28
CA SER A 116 -2.21 -6.50 16.93
C SER A 116 -2.56 -5.59 18.11
N GLU A 117 -3.73 -5.77 18.68
CA GLU A 117 -4.21 -5.08 19.88
C GLU A 117 -3.30 -5.27 21.10
N GLN A 118 -2.43 -6.28 21.11
CA GLN A 118 -1.53 -6.59 22.22
C GLN A 118 -0.24 -5.76 22.21
N ASP A 119 0.07 -5.11 21.08
CA ASP A 119 1.30 -4.31 20.97
C ASP A 119 1.20 -2.97 21.73
N SER A 120 2.32 -2.39 22.07
CA SER A 120 2.39 -1.06 22.69
C SER A 120 2.04 0.06 21.69
N ASN A 121 1.63 1.21 22.21
CA ASN A 121 1.31 2.42 21.43
C ASN A 121 0.08 2.26 20.51
N ARG A 122 -1.00 1.68 21.03
CA ARG A 122 -2.26 1.56 20.31
C ARG A 122 -3.02 2.86 20.29
N ASP A 123 -3.50 3.23 19.11
CA ASP A 123 -4.54 4.23 18.93
C ASP A 123 -5.89 3.57 19.24
N PRO A 124 -6.71 4.10 20.15
CA PRO A 124 -7.98 3.50 20.54
C PRO A 124 -9.00 3.41 19.38
N ARG A 125 -8.79 4.17 18.32
CA ARG A 125 -9.61 4.13 17.11
C ARG A 125 -9.32 2.91 16.23
N VAL A 126 -8.17 2.26 16.40
CA VAL A 126 -7.78 1.09 15.59
C VAL A 126 -8.34 -0.18 16.20
N LYS A 127 -9.05 -0.95 15.40
CA LYS A 127 -9.62 -2.27 15.72
C LYS A 127 -9.01 -3.31 14.79
N PHE A 128 -8.90 -4.54 15.24
CA PHE A 128 -8.25 -5.60 14.49
C PHE A 128 -9.19 -6.75 14.19
N ILE A 129 -9.06 -7.30 12.98
CA ILE A 129 -9.67 -8.56 12.56
C ILE A 129 -8.59 -9.60 12.29
N SER A 130 -8.96 -10.87 12.34
CA SER A 130 -8.05 -11.99 12.08
C SER A 130 -7.64 -12.06 10.62
N PHE A 131 -6.39 -12.47 10.39
CA PHE A 131 -5.90 -12.91 9.09
C PHE A 131 -5.81 -14.45 9.12
N PRO A 132 -6.10 -15.19 8.02
CA PRO A 132 -6.21 -16.65 8.01
C PRO A 132 -4.83 -17.35 8.05
N MET A 133 -4.03 -17.06 9.07
CA MET A 133 -2.65 -17.58 9.19
C MET A 133 -2.61 -19.06 9.53
N GLU A 134 -3.46 -19.52 10.44
CA GLU A 134 -3.49 -20.91 10.90
C GLU A 134 -3.97 -21.83 9.77
N GLU A 135 -5.01 -21.42 9.06
CA GLU A 135 -5.59 -22.15 7.95
C GLU A 135 -4.62 -22.24 6.75
N ILE A 136 -3.88 -21.14 6.49
CA ILE A 136 -2.86 -21.12 5.42
C ILE A 136 -1.63 -21.94 5.79
N ALA A 137 -1.25 -21.96 7.07
CA ALA A 137 -0.10 -22.74 7.55
C ALA A 137 -0.36 -24.24 7.57
N ASP A 138 -1.62 -24.66 7.63
CA ASP A 138 -2.01 -26.06 7.62
C ASP A 138 -1.93 -26.64 6.21
N CYS A 139 -0.84 -27.34 5.90
CA CYS A 139 -0.64 -27.97 4.59
C CYS A 139 -1.73 -29.01 4.24
N SER A 140 -2.48 -29.54 5.21
CA SER A 140 -3.59 -30.46 4.96
C SER A 140 -4.79 -29.76 4.33
N GLN A 141 -4.89 -28.45 4.49
CA GLN A 141 -5.95 -27.58 3.93
C GLN A 141 -5.60 -27.05 2.53
N TYR A 142 -4.41 -27.36 2.02
CA TYR A 142 -3.98 -26.82 0.73
C TYR A 142 -4.96 -27.21 -0.39
N GLY A 143 -5.48 -26.20 -1.08
CA GLY A 143 -6.46 -26.37 -2.15
C GLY A 143 -7.90 -26.58 -1.69
N GLN A 144 -8.18 -26.55 -0.38
CA GLN A 144 -9.55 -26.53 0.14
C GLN A 144 -10.07 -25.09 0.22
N PRO A 145 -11.38 -24.88 0.04
CA PRO A 145 -11.99 -23.58 0.28
C PRO A 145 -11.79 -23.13 1.73
N LEU A 146 -11.46 -21.85 1.92
CA LEU A 146 -11.39 -21.25 3.26
C LEU A 146 -12.81 -21.03 3.80
N ASP A 147 -13.06 -21.46 5.05
CA ASP A 147 -14.28 -21.07 5.75
C ASP A 147 -14.17 -19.61 6.18
N LEU A 148 -14.93 -18.74 5.55
CA LEU A 148 -14.93 -17.29 5.79
C LEU A 148 -15.80 -16.87 6.97
N SER A 149 -16.66 -17.75 7.49
CA SER A 149 -17.69 -17.42 8.49
C SER A 149 -17.13 -16.75 9.76
N LYS A 150 -15.94 -17.17 10.21
CA LYS A 150 -15.23 -16.57 11.34
C LYS A 150 -14.86 -15.10 11.08
N TYR A 151 -14.37 -14.81 9.90
CA TYR A 151 -13.88 -13.46 9.51
C TYR A 151 -15.05 -12.52 9.24
N GLU A 152 -16.11 -13.02 8.61
CA GLU A 152 -17.37 -12.31 8.43
C GLU A 152 -17.99 -11.94 9.77
N ALA A 153 -17.99 -12.89 10.73
CA ALA A 153 -18.50 -12.65 12.07
C ALA A 153 -17.69 -11.58 12.84
N GLU A 154 -16.34 -11.57 12.70
CA GLU A 154 -15.51 -10.53 13.32
C GLU A 154 -15.81 -9.14 12.71
N LEU A 155 -15.94 -9.03 11.39
CA LEU A 155 -16.32 -7.79 10.72
C LEU A 155 -17.71 -7.31 11.14
N GLN A 156 -18.68 -8.23 11.18
CA GLN A 156 -20.05 -7.91 11.59
C GLN A 156 -20.11 -7.44 13.05
N ALA A 157 -19.36 -8.08 13.95
CA ALA A 157 -19.30 -7.68 15.35
C ALA A 157 -18.73 -6.26 15.52
N LEU A 158 -17.70 -5.90 14.74
CA LEU A 158 -17.19 -4.53 14.73
C LEU A 158 -18.21 -3.53 14.17
N TYR A 159 -18.94 -3.92 13.14
CA TYR A 159 -19.98 -3.08 12.57
C TYR A 159 -21.16 -2.90 13.54
N ASP A 160 -21.55 -3.95 14.25
CA ASP A 160 -22.62 -3.88 15.27
C ASP A 160 -22.21 -2.95 16.43
N GLU A 161 -20.92 -2.89 16.79
CA GLU A 161 -20.41 -2.04 17.87
C GLU A 161 -20.19 -0.57 17.43
N TYR A 162 -19.60 -0.35 16.24
CA TYR A 162 -19.16 0.98 15.79
C TYR A 162 -20.02 1.59 14.68
N GLY A 163 -20.74 0.76 13.92
CA GLY A 163 -21.63 1.19 12.85
C GLY A 163 -20.98 2.13 11.85
N SER A 164 -21.69 3.22 11.53
CA SER A 164 -21.21 4.23 10.59
C SER A 164 -19.96 5.00 11.04
N ARG A 165 -19.46 4.82 12.26
CA ARG A 165 -18.18 5.37 12.69
C ARG A 165 -16.98 4.70 12.06
N ILE A 166 -17.13 3.51 11.46
CA ILE A 166 -16.03 2.85 10.75
C ILE A 166 -15.72 3.63 9.48
N ASN A 167 -14.51 4.16 9.41
CA ASN A 167 -14.05 5.01 8.32
C ASN A 167 -13.38 4.20 7.19
N CYS A 168 -12.39 3.37 7.57
CA CYS A 168 -11.62 2.60 6.60
C CYS A 168 -11.15 1.27 7.17
N LEU A 169 -10.80 0.35 6.26
CA LEU A 169 -10.11 -0.90 6.54
C LEU A 169 -8.81 -0.97 5.75
N ILE A 170 -7.72 -1.32 6.42
CA ILE A 170 -6.40 -1.54 5.79
C ILE A 170 -5.93 -2.98 5.97
N THR A 171 -5.42 -3.57 4.89
CA THR A 171 -4.77 -4.89 4.90
C THR A 171 -3.65 -4.97 3.89
N GLU A 172 -2.70 -5.90 4.10
CA GLU A 172 -1.80 -6.35 3.06
C GLU A 172 -2.48 -7.44 2.21
N PRO A 173 -2.19 -7.56 0.89
CA PRO A 173 -2.72 -8.68 0.08
C PRO A 173 -2.15 -10.05 0.49
N TYR A 174 -1.04 -10.06 1.19
CA TYR A 174 -0.47 -11.17 1.95
C TYR A 174 0.38 -10.58 3.08
N LEU A 175 0.44 -11.24 4.23
CA LEU A 175 1.27 -10.75 5.33
C LEU A 175 2.76 -10.90 5.00
N GLY A 176 3.40 -9.81 4.58
CA GLY A 176 4.81 -9.84 4.25
C GLY A 176 5.69 -9.98 5.50
N GLY A 177 5.64 -8.98 6.36
CA GLY A 177 6.36 -8.96 7.63
C GLY A 177 5.87 -10.00 8.64
N GLY A 178 4.61 -10.40 8.53
CA GLY A 178 3.99 -11.39 9.39
C GLY A 178 4.36 -12.85 9.09
N GLY A 179 5.13 -13.13 8.03
CA GLY A 179 5.60 -14.49 7.75
C GLY A 179 5.27 -15.01 6.33
N SER A 180 4.96 -14.13 5.39
CA SER A 180 4.62 -14.48 4.00
C SER A 180 3.39 -15.37 3.87
N PHE A 181 2.34 -15.11 4.65
CA PHE A 181 1.06 -15.81 4.56
C PHE A 181 0.22 -15.25 3.42
N HIS A 182 -0.11 -16.08 2.45
CA HIS A 182 -0.87 -15.72 1.26
C HIS A 182 -2.31 -16.26 1.37
N PRO A 183 -3.30 -15.40 1.62
CA PRO A 183 -4.69 -15.85 1.71
C PRO A 183 -5.22 -16.21 0.32
N PRO A 184 -6.27 -17.04 0.24
CA PRO A 184 -7.03 -17.19 -0.99
C PRO A 184 -7.74 -15.87 -1.34
N ALA A 185 -8.01 -15.65 -2.63
CA ALA A 185 -8.59 -14.39 -3.11
C ALA A 185 -9.93 -14.05 -2.45
N GLU A 186 -10.72 -15.07 -2.14
CA GLU A 186 -12.04 -14.97 -1.51
C GLU A 186 -12.00 -14.22 -0.17
N TYR A 187 -10.90 -14.33 0.58
CA TYR A 187 -10.74 -13.59 1.84
C TYR A 187 -10.67 -12.07 1.60
N LEU A 188 -9.90 -11.64 0.62
CA LEU A 188 -9.78 -10.22 0.28
C LEU A 188 -11.04 -9.69 -0.41
N GLN A 189 -11.69 -10.52 -1.22
CA GLN A 189 -12.97 -10.21 -1.85
C GLN A 189 -14.06 -10.03 -0.79
N MET A 190 -14.14 -10.91 0.20
CA MET A 190 -15.05 -10.77 1.34
C MET A 190 -14.85 -9.45 2.09
N ILE A 191 -13.59 -9.06 2.37
CA ILE A 191 -13.26 -7.77 2.98
C ILE A 191 -13.74 -6.61 2.10
N GLN A 192 -13.46 -6.64 0.80
CA GLN A 192 -13.91 -5.63 -0.14
C GLN A 192 -15.42 -5.50 -0.17
N ASP A 193 -16.14 -6.62 -0.27
CA ASP A 193 -17.60 -6.64 -0.35
C ASP A 193 -18.22 -6.05 0.92
N PHE A 194 -17.66 -6.39 2.09
CA PHE A 194 -18.06 -5.79 3.35
C PHE A 194 -17.81 -4.26 3.36
N CYS A 195 -16.64 -3.80 2.91
CA CYS A 195 -16.32 -2.39 2.83
C CYS A 195 -17.28 -1.64 1.89
N HIS A 196 -17.54 -2.17 0.70
CA HIS A 196 -18.45 -1.57 -0.26
C HIS A 196 -19.90 -1.53 0.25
N GLN A 197 -20.35 -2.61 0.90
CA GLN A 197 -21.71 -2.69 1.46
C GLN A 197 -21.97 -1.60 2.52
N HIS A 198 -20.94 -1.22 3.27
CA HIS A 198 -21.06 -0.31 4.40
C HIS A 198 -20.44 1.08 4.17
N ASP A 199 -20.08 1.41 2.92
CA ASP A 199 -19.37 2.67 2.56
C ASP A 199 -18.12 2.91 3.41
N ILE A 200 -17.33 1.84 3.63
CA ILE A 200 -16.04 1.86 4.32
C ILE A 200 -14.94 1.93 3.25
N MET A 201 -13.97 2.83 3.39
CA MET A 201 -12.86 2.94 2.44
C MET A 201 -11.92 1.74 2.57
N PHE A 202 -11.64 1.07 1.46
CA PHE A 202 -10.75 -0.09 1.41
C PHE A 202 -9.34 0.32 0.98
N ILE A 203 -8.36 0.20 1.89
CA ILE A 203 -6.94 0.48 1.66
C ILE A 203 -6.20 -0.84 1.51
N LEU A 204 -5.57 -1.06 0.35
CA LEU A 204 -4.70 -2.21 0.13
C LEU A 204 -3.24 -1.78 0.21
N ASP A 205 -2.52 -2.29 1.21
CA ASP A 205 -1.09 -2.01 1.35
C ASP A 205 -0.25 -2.92 0.46
N GLU A 206 0.10 -2.40 -0.70
CA GLU A 206 0.96 -3.08 -1.66
C GLU A 206 2.43 -2.66 -1.58
N VAL A 207 2.89 -2.05 -0.50
CA VAL A 207 4.29 -1.66 -0.34
C VAL A 207 5.25 -2.83 -0.56
N GLN A 208 4.86 -4.06 -0.25
CA GLN A 208 5.69 -5.23 -0.49
C GLN A 208 5.27 -6.05 -1.71
N SER A 209 4.01 -6.06 -2.06
CA SER A 209 3.43 -6.94 -3.08
C SER A 209 3.49 -6.40 -4.51
N ASN A 210 3.78 -5.10 -4.66
CA ASN A 210 3.79 -4.40 -5.95
C ASN A 210 4.90 -4.88 -6.92
N PHE A 211 4.79 -4.41 -8.14
CA PHE A 211 5.79 -4.56 -9.22
C PHE A 211 6.25 -6.00 -9.45
N GLY A 212 5.30 -6.90 -9.65
CA GLY A 212 5.55 -8.28 -10.08
C GLY A 212 5.84 -9.26 -8.94
N ARG A 213 5.76 -8.86 -7.67
CA ARG A 213 6.05 -9.73 -6.52
C ARG A 213 5.14 -10.97 -6.49
N THR A 214 3.88 -10.81 -6.83
CA THR A 214 2.85 -11.87 -6.78
C THR A 214 2.62 -12.56 -8.13
N GLY A 215 3.40 -12.21 -9.16
CA GLY A 215 3.23 -12.72 -10.54
C GLY A 215 2.36 -11.82 -11.42
N LYS A 216 1.67 -10.84 -10.85
CA LYS A 216 1.00 -9.73 -11.54
C LYS A 216 1.72 -8.43 -11.19
N MET A 217 1.49 -7.36 -11.96
CA MET A 217 2.09 -6.06 -11.67
C MET A 217 1.70 -5.59 -10.26
N TYR A 218 0.44 -5.73 -9.90
CA TYR A 218 -0.13 -5.43 -8.59
C TYR A 218 -0.90 -6.63 -8.04
N ALA A 219 -0.97 -6.75 -6.72
CA ALA A 219 -1.67 -7.86 -6.08
C ALA A 219 -3.20 -7.72 -6.15
N PHE A 220 -3.75 -6.50 -6.26
CA PHE A 220 -5.18 -6.30 -6.50
C PHE A 220 -5.64 -6.97 -7.81
N GLU A 221 -4.79 -6.98 -8.85
CA GLU A 221 -5.07 -7.68 -10.10
C GLU A 221 -5.16 -9.20 -9.92
N LYS A 222 -4.25 -9.76 -9.08
CA LYS A 222 -4.22 -11.20 -8.81
C LYS A 222 -5.44 -11.65 -8.05
N ASN A 223 -5.91 -10.83 -7.12
CA ASN A 223 -7.01 -11.14 -6.23
C ASN A 223 -8.37 -10.66 -6.75
N GLU A 224 -8.38 -9.99 -7.93
CA GLU A 224 -9.58 -9.48 -8.58
C GLU A 224 -10.42 -8.57 -7.66
N ILE A 225 -9.75 -7.62 -7.01
CA ILE A 225 -10.34 -6.65 -6.07
C ILE A 225 -10.11 -5.21 -6.52
N GLU A 226 -11.01 -4.31 -6.14
CA GLU A 226 -11.02 -2.89 -6.49
C GLU A 226 -10.86 -2.02 -5.24
N PRO A 227 -9.64 -1.85 -4.70
CA PRO A 227 -9.42 -0.99 -3.53
C PRO A 227 -9.67 0.49 -3.86
N ASP A 228 -10.04 1.26 -2.83
CA ASP A 228 -10.16 2.72 -2.94
C ASP A 228 -8.79 3.41 -2.87
N PHE A 229 -7.84 2.81 -2.14
CA PHE A 229 -6.45 3.26 -2.05
C PHE A 229 -5.48 2.09 -2.16
N VAL A 230 -4.38 2.31 -2.87
CA VAL A 230 -3.25 1.37 -2.94
C VAL A 230 -1.98 2.07 -2.50
N THR A 231 -1.33 1.59 -1.43
CA THR A 231 -0.04 2.15 -1.01
C THR A 231 1.11 1.41 -1.69
N LEU A 232 2.07 2.15 -2.21
CA LEU A 232 3.19 1.64 -3.00
C LEU A 232 4.53 2.10 -2.39
N GLY A 233 5.55 1.26 -2.51
CA GLY A 233 6.89 1.57 -2.02
C GLY A 233 7.89 0.50 -2.44
N LYS A 234 8.98 0.36 -1.70
CA LYS A 234 10.03 -0.66 -1.95
C LYS A 234 10.40 -0.80 -3.45
N GLY A 235 9.69 -1.68 -4.17
CA GLY A 235 9.90 -1.93 -5.60
C GLY A 235 9.69 -0.71 -6.49
N LEU A 236 8.82 0.23 -6.11
CA LEU A 236 8.59 1.49 -6.83
C LEU A 236 9.87 2.32 -6.94
N GLY A 237 10.56 2.55 -5.82
CA GLY A 237 11.80 3.32 -5.78
C GLY A 237 13.04 2.52 -6.14
N ASN A 238 12.99 1.19 -5.99
CA ASN A 238 14.10 0.26 -6.26
C ASN A 238 15.45 0.69 -5.68
N GLY A 239 15.44 1.22 -4.45
CA GLY A 239 16.62 1.74 -3.73
C GLY A 239 16.64 3.25 -3.57
N VAL A 240 15.82 3.99 -4.30
CA VAL A 240 15.56 5.41 -4.05
C VAL A 240 14.38 5.56 -3.11
N ALA A 241 14.40 6.59 -2.26
CA ALA A 241 13.33 6.88 -1.31
C ALA A 241 12.10 7.46 -2.04
N VAL A 242 11.36 6.59 -2.72
CA VAL A 242 10.12 6.91 -3.43
C VAL A 242 9.03 5.93 -3.02
N SER A 243 7.92 6.46 -2.62
CA SER A 243 6.70 5.75 -2.27
C SER A 243 5.50 6.62 -2.64
N GLY A 244 4.32 6.08 -2.58
CA GLY A 244 3.12 6.87 -2.85
C GLY A 244 1.86 6.09 -2.53
N VAL A 245 0.75 6.79 -2.61
CA VAL A 245 -0.59 6.22 -2.58
C VAL A 245 -1.33 6.65 -3.85
N VAL A 246 -2.06 5.71 -4.40
CA VAL A 246 -2.93 5.89 -5.56
C VAL A 246 -4.35 5.71 -5.11
#